data_b5da0de7c3997ebe180cef906403ef9d
#
_entry.id   b5da0de7c3997ebe180cef906403ef9d
#
_cell.length_a   1.000
_cell.length_b   1.000
_cell.length_c   1.000
_cell.angle_alpha   90.00
_cell.angle_beta   90.00
_cell.angle_gamma   90.00
#
_symmetry.space_group_name_H-M   'P 1'
#
loop_
_entity.id
_entity.type
_entity.pdbx_description
1 polymer ?
#
loop_
_entity_poly.entity_id
_entity_poly.type
_entity_poly.pdbx_seq_one_letter_code
_entity_poly.pdbx_strand_id
1 'polypeptide(L)'
;MAALLRALAPQEGYNLTALPGVRILRSDRPLSSTPVLYDPGIVIVCQGRKRGYFGDQLYVYDEQHYLAVSVPVPFTMETDATPEHPLLAIYMHLDFKLAAELMAQIERHEMPNHVQAPQSMMSSPMDEALRDSVLRFLEAMNRPLDAAVLGPGLLRELYFRVLTGAQGSVMRAALGMNGQFGKIGKALRRIHSDYAGALDLAELASEAGMSVPTFHTHFKAITRTSPMQYVKSTRLHQARLLMLRQDMTAEAASNAVGYASTSQFNREFKRLFGLTPAAEARRMRASFAIPPAHAGSEFVSSH
;
A
#
# COMPACT_ATOMS: atom_id res chain seq x y z
N MET A 1 -1.17 -3.10 23.15
CA MET A 1 -0.94 -3.39 21.72
C MET A 1 0.53 -3.63 21.40
N ALA A 2 1.48 -2.73 21.70
CA ALA A 2 2.89 -2.91 21.36
C ALA A 2 3.52 -4.22 21.83
N ALA A 3 3.26 -4.67 23.08
CA ALA A 3 3.76 -5.94 23.60
C ALA A 3 3.24 -7.16 22.81
N LEU A 4 1.96 -7.15 22.43
CA LEU A 4 1.35 -8.20 21.61
C LEU A 4 1.93 -8.25 20.19
N LEU A 5 2.17 -7.06 19.60
CA LEU A 5 2.82 -6.97 18.29
C LEU A 5 4.27 -7.46 18.33
N ARG A 6 5.03 -7.15 19.39
CA ARG A 6 6.40 -7.66 19.53
C ARG A 6 6.44 -9.18 19.55
N ALA A 7 5.47 -9.83 20.19
CA ALA A 7 5.37 -11.30 20.20
C ALA A 7 5.08 -11.87 18.80
N LEU A 8 4.26 -11.17 18.01
CA LEU A 8 3.94 -11.53 16.62
C LEU A 8 5.03 -11.16 15.61
N ALA A 9 5.96 -10.26 15.99
CA ALA A 9 7.05 -9.78 15.15
C ALA A 9 8.41 -10.05 15.81
N PRO A 10 8.84 -11.33 15.93
CA PRO A 10 10.12 -11.69 16.53
C PRO A 10 11.32 -11.20 15.69
N GLN A 11 11.14 -10.97 14.39
CA GLN A 11 12.20 -10.54 13.48
C GLN A 11 11.97 -9.11 13.00
N GLU A 12 13.07 -8.37 12.78
CA GLU A 12 12.99 -7.09 12.07
C GLU A 12 12.48 -7.31 10.64
N GLY A 13 11.58 -6.45 10.19
CA GLY A 13 10.94 -6.53 8.90
C GLY A 13 9.50 -7.04 8.99
N TYR A 14 9.05 -7.68 7.89
CA TYR A 14 7.69 -8.20 7.81
C TYR A 14 7.59 -9.62 8.35
N ASN A 15 6.69 -9.80 9.29
CA ASN A 15 6.33 -11.09 9.86
C ASN A 15 4.94 -11.49 9.33
N LEU A 16 4.85 -12.67 8.71
CA LEU A 16 3.59 -13.21 8.21
C LEU A 16 2.71 -13.66 9.37
N THR A 17 1.40 -13.55 9.19
CA THR A 17 0.41 -14.03 10.15
C THR A 17 -0.36 -15.23 9.60
N ALA A 18 -1.17 -15.86 10.44
CA ALA A 18 -2.09 -16.91 10.02
C ALA A 18 -3.18 -16.44 9.06
N LEU A 19 -3.44 -15.12 9.00
CA LEU A 19 -4.45 -14.55 8.11
C LEU A 19 -3.79 -14.06 6.80
N PRO A 20 -4.20 -14.58 5.64
CA PRO A 20 -3.74 -14.08 4.36
C PRO A 20 -3.99 -12.57 4.24
N GLY A 21 -3.02 -11.84 3.71
CA GLY A 21 -3.13 -10.38 3.54
C GLY A 21 -2.86 -9.55 4.79
N VAL A 22 -2.63 -10.15 5.95
CA VAL A 22 -2.24 -9.44 7.17
C VAL A 22 -0.78 -9.72 7.50
N ARG A 23 -0.01 -8.67 7.72
CA ARG A 23 1.43 -8.74 8.07
C ARG A 23 1.71 -7.81 9.24
N ILE A 24 2.69 -8.18 10.05
CA ILE A 24 3.21 -7.33 11.10
C ILE A 24 4.56 -6.79 10.68
N LEU A 25 4.72 -5.49 10.72
CA LEU A 25 5.99 -4.82 10.46
C LEU A 25 6.65 -4.45 11.77
N ARG A 26 7.92 -4.83 11.92
CA ARG A 26 8.84 -4.32 12.92
C ARG A 26 10.01 -3.64 12.23
N SER A 27 10.35 -2.43 12.63
CA SER A 27 11.56 -1.76 12.18
C SER A 27 12.31 -1.22 13.41
N ASP A 28 13.52 -1.70 13.60
CA ASP A 28 14.40 -1.30 14.72
C ASP A 28 15.27 -0.09 14.31
N ARG A 29 15.16 0.38 13.08
CA ARG A 29 15.98 1.45 12.51
C ARG A 29 15.13 2.52 11.83
N PRO A 30 15.56 3.79 11.87
CA PRO A 30 14.88 4.85 11.13
C PRO A 30 15.05 4.63 9.62
N LEU A 31 14.04 5.02 8.87
CA LEU A 31 14.10 5.08 7.42
C LEU A 31 13.87 6.53 6.99
N SER A 32 14.86 7.11 6.30
CA SER A 32 14.75 8.45 5.74
C SER A 32 14.38 8.38 4.27
N SER A 33 13.51 9.30 3.84
CA SER A 33 13.18 9.62 2.44
C SER A 33 13.24 8.43 1.46
N THR A 34 12.44 7.40 1.70
CA THR A 34 12.46 6.16 0.90
C THR A 34 11.27 6.14 -0.06
N PRO A 35 11.52 6.12 -1.39
CA PRO A 35 10.46 5.93 -2.38
C PRO A 35 9.84 4.53 -2.27
N VAL A 36 8.54 4.48 -2.12
CA VAL A 36 7.73 3.25 -2.00
C VAL A 36 6.57 3.27 -2.97
N LEU A 37 6.05 2.11 -3.27
CA LEU A 37 4.78 1.90 -3.96
C LEU A 37 3.93 1.01 -3.07
N TYR A 38 2.89 1.58 -2.49
CA TYR A 38 1.97 0.84 -1.63
C TYR A 38 0.82 0.25 -2.43
N ASP A 39 0.48 -0.98 -2.11
CA ASP A 39 -0.79 -1.59 -2.49
C ASP A 39 -1.94 -0.93 -1.74
N PRO A 40 -3.17 -1.06 -2.25
CA PRO A 40 -4.35 -0.77 -1.46
C PRO A 40 -4.35 -1.54 -0.15
N GLY A 41 -4.54 -0.83 0.94
CA GLY A 41 -4.45 -1.43 2.27
C GLY A 41 -4.65 -0.45 3.40
N ILE A 42 -4.61 -0.97 4.61
CA ILE A 42 -4.73 -0.22 5.86
C ILE A 42 -3.48 -0.49 6.68
N VAL A 43 -2.85 0.57 7.18
CA VAL A 43 -1.67 0.50 8.05
C VAL A 43 -2.02 1.08 9.40
N ILE A 44 -1.97 0.27 10.45
CA ILE A 44 -2.21 0.67 11.83
C ILE A 44 -0.90 0.60 12.59
N VAL A 45 -0.40 1.75 13.02
CA VAL A 45 0.83 1.85 13.82
C VAL A 45 0.44 1.75 15.29
N CYS A 46 1.06 0.82 16.03
CA CYS A 46 0.84 0.62 17.44
C CYS A 46 2.01 1.08 18.33
N GLN A 47 3.15 1.39 17.71
CA GLN A 47 4.31 2.01 18.33
C GLN A 47 5.16 2.69 17.26
N GLY A 48 5.66 3.89 17.55
CA GLY A 48 6.49 4.67 16.64
C GLY A 48 5.65 5.52 15.69
N ARG A 49 6.28 6.03 14.64
CA ARG A 49 5.64 6.96 13.68
C ARG A 49 6.17 6.75 12.28
N LYS A 50 5.27 6.91 11.31
CA LYS A 50 5.62 7.01 9.89
C LYS A 50 5.09 8.32 9.31
N ARG A 51 5.80 8.83 8.32
CA ARG A 51 5.39 9.98 7.52
C ARG A 51 5.39 9.59 6.05
N GLY A 52 4.30 9.87 5.36
CA GLY A 52 4.16 9.66 3.92
C GLY A 52 4.03 11.01 3.20
N TYR A 53 4.87 11.25 2.21
CA TYR A 53 4.83 12.45 1.36
C TYR A 53 4.26 12.07 0.01
N PHE A 54 3.02 12.49 -0.25
CA PHE A 54 2.30 12.20 -1.49
C PHE A 54 1.88 13.50 -2.18
N GLY A 55 2.58 13.85 -3.26
CA GLY A 55 2.51 15.21 -3.82
C GLY A 55 3.00 16.22 -2.78
N ASP A 56 2.23 17.28 -2.56
CA ASP A 56 2.52 18.35 -1.59
C ASP A 56 1.92 18.06 -0.20
N GLN A 57 1.36 16.88 0.02
CA GLN A 57 0.68 16.52 1.26
C GLN A 57 1.53 15.58 2.11
N LEU A 58 1.55 15.86 3.41
CA LEU A 58 2.13 15.03 4.45
C LEU A 58 1.03 14.24 5.15
N TYR A 59 1.19 12.92 5.19
CA TYR A 59 0.35 11.99 5.92
C TYR A 59 1.13 11.42 7.09
N VAL A 60 0.71 11.74 8.31
CA VAL A 60 1.28 11.18 9.54
C VAL A 60 0.40 10.02 9.96
N TYR A 61 1.03 8.88 10.24
CA TYR A 61 0.36 7.72 10.82
C TYR A 61 1.22 7.16 11.95
N ASP A 62 0.60 7.08 13.10
CA ASP A 62 1.20 6.78 14.40
C ASP A 62 0.16 6.09 15.30
N GLU A 63 0.41 6.04 16.60
CA GLU A 63 -0.51 5.42 17.56
C GLU A 63 -1.89 6.10 17.64
N GLN A 64 -2.02 7.32 17.09
CA GLN A 64 -3.26 8.09 17.08
C GLN A 64 -3.97 8.07 15.72
N HIS A 65 -3.25 7.75 14.64
CA HIS A 65 -3.75 7.82 13.29
C HIS A 65 -3.34 6.58 12.49
N TYR A 66 -4.29 5.98 11.78
CA TYR A 66 -4.00 4.95 10.78
C TYR A 66 -3.92 5.56 9.38
N LEU A 67 -3.23 4.87 8.48
CA LEU A 67 -3.21 5.19 7.05
C LEU A 67 -4.11 4.22 6.30
N ALA A 68 -4.94 4.75 5.38
CA ALA A 68 -5.65 3.95 4.40
C ALA A 68 -5.24 4.36 2.98
N VAL A 69 -4.98 3.39 2.13
CA VAL A 69 -4.62 3.54 0.72
C VAL A 69 -5.64 2.77 -0.11
N SER A 70 -6.36 3.46 -0.98
CA SER A 70 -7.48 2.88 -1.76
C SER A 70 -7.08 2.41 -3.15
N VAL A 71 -6.01 2.97 -3.72
CA VAL A 71 -5.42 2.59 -5.01
C VAL A 71 -3.90 2.56 -4.87
N PRO A 72 -3.18 1.79 -5.71
CA PRO A 72 -1.72 1.78 -5.64
C PRO A 72 -1.16 3.17 -5.92
N VAL A 73 -0.33 3.69 -5.03
CA VAL A 73 0.28 5.01 -5.19
C VAL A 73 1.77 5.00 -4.86
N PRO A 74 2.61 5.62 -5.73
CA PRO A 74 4.00 5.88 -5.41
C PRO A 74 4.10 7.14 -4.53
N PHE A 75 4.81 7.03 -3.41
CA PHE A 75 5.09 8.17 -2.54
C PHE A 75 6.43 7.97 -1.82
N THR A 76 6.89 8.98 -1.10
CA THR A 76 8.09 8.88 -0.28
C THR A 76 7.69 8.71 1.17
N MET A 77 8.32 7.78 1.87
CA MET A 77 8.04 7.57 3.29
C MET A 77 9.28 7.73 4.15
N GLU A 78 9.03 8.08 5.41
CA GLU A 78 9.98 8.08 6.51
C GLU A 78 9.44 7.27 7.67
N THR A 79 10.34 6.71 8.47
CA THR A 79 10.00 5.95 9.69
C THR A 79 10.86 6.44 10.83
N ASP A 80 10.23 6.79 11.94
CA ASP A 80 10.91 7.07 13.21
C ASP A 80 10.95 5.77 14.01
N ALA A 81 12.13 5.23 14.24
CA ALA A 81 12.34 4.02 15.03
C ALA A 81 13.76 3.98 15.62
N THR A 82 13.91 3.31 16.74
CA THR A 82 15.19 2.92 17.34
C THR A 82 15.11 1.49 17.84
N PRO A 83 16.22 0.80 18.14
CA PRO A 83 16.20 -0.54 18.72
C PRO A 83 15.40 -0.61 20.04
N GLU A 84 15.47 0.44 20.88
CA GLU A 84 14.77 0.53 22.16
C GLU A 84 13.29 0.84 21.97
N HIS A 85 12.97 1.58 20.90
CA HIS A 85 11.61 2.00 20.56
C HIS A 85 11.31 1.72 19.08
N PRO A 86 11.19 0.43 18.68
CA PRO A 86 10.95 0.06 17.30
C PRO A 86 9.59 0.51 16.79
N LEU A 87 9.51 0.75 15.49
CA LEU A 87 8.21 0.85 14.84
C LEU A 87 7.54 -0.52 14.84
N LEU A 88 6.29 -0.56 15.29
CA LEU A 88 5.43 -1.75 15.26
C LEU A 88 4.10 -1.39 14.57
N ALA A 89 3.81 -2.06 13.47
CA ALA A 89 2.61 -1.77 12.69
C ALA A 89 1.96 -3.05 12.14
N ILE A 90 0.64 -3.01 12.02
CA ILE A 90 -0.17 -3.97 11.28
C ILE A 90 -0.33 -3.43 9.86
N TYR A 91 -0.06 -4.23 8.87
CA TYR A 91 -0.40 -3.96 7.48
C TYR A 91 -1.46 -4.96 7.01
N MET A 92 -2.60 -4.46 6.56
CA MET A 92 -3.70 -5.25 6.02
C MET A 92 -3.88 -4.89 4.55
N HIS A 93 -3.68 -5.86 3.64
CA HIS A 93 -4.07 -5.69 2.24
C HIS A 93 -5.58 -5.46 2.16
N LEU A 94 -6.00 -4.65 1.22
CA LEU A 94 -7.41 -4.38 1.02
C LEU A 94 -8.08 -5.58 0.31
N ASP A 95 -8.93 -6.29 1.04
CA ASP A 95 -9.83 -7.28 0.47
C ASP A 95 -11.05 -6.57 -0.11
N PHE A 96 -11.03 -6.37 -1.43
CA PHE A 96 -12.11 -5.67 -2.15
C PHE A 96 -13.46 -6.40 -2.06
N LYS A 97 -13.44 -7.74 -1.97
CA LYS A 97 -14.67 -8.53 -1.82
C LYS A 97 -15.30 -8.28 -0.45
N LEU A 98 -14.51 -8.41 0.60
CA LEU A 98 -14.95 -8.12 1.98
C LEU A 98 -15.43 -6.67 2.12
N ALA A 99 -14.68 -5.72 1.56
CA ALA A 99 -15.05 -4.30 1.56
C ALA A 99 -16.39 -4.07 0.85
N ALA A 100 -16.60 -4.65 -0.33
CA ALA A 100 -17.85 -4.52 -1.09
C ALA A 100 -19.05 -5.14 -0.32
N GLU A 101 -18.87 -6.30 0.30
CA GLU A 101 -19.90 -6.93 1.13
C GLU A 101 -20.32 -6.04 2.33
N LEU A 102 -19.33 -5.43 3.00
CA LEU A 102 -19.56 -4.52 4.12
C LEU A 102 -20.25 -3.23 3.66
N MET A 103 -19.78 -2.63 2.56
CA MET A 103 -20.37 -1.43 1.99
C MET A 103 -21.85 -1.64 1.65
N ALA A 104 -22.20 -2.76 1.01
CA ALA A 104 -23.59 -3.10 0.70
C ALA A 104 -24.46 -3.30 1.96
N GLN A 105 -23.86 -3.73 3.08
CA GLN A 105 -24.56 -3.80 4.36
C GLN A 105 -24.74 -2.43 5.01
N ILE A 106 -23.68 -1.61 5.01
CA ILE A 106 -23.71 -0.24 5.55
C ILE A 106 -24.79 0.60 4.81
N GLU A 107 -24.77 0.58 3.47
CA GLU A 107 -25.72 1.34 2.64
C GLU A 107 -27.19 0.99 2.87
N ARG A 108 -27.51 -0.22 3.32
CA ARG A 108 -28.87 -0.62 3.67
C ARG A 108 -29.37 -0.05 5.00
N HIS A 109 -28.45 0.39 5.85
CA HIS A 109 -28.75 0.85 7.22
C HIS A 109 -28.43 2.33 7.45
N GLU A 110 -27.59 2.92 6.61
CA GLU A 110 -27.25 4.34 6.67
C GLU A 110 -27.94 5.12 5.54
N MET A 111 -28.55 6.25 5.87
CA MET A 111 -28.96 7.22 4.83
C MET A 111 -27.71 7.76 4.12
N PRO A 112 -27.75 7.97 2.79
CA PRO A 112 -26.63 8.51 2.06
C PRO A 112 -26.28 9.89 2.62
N ASN A 113 -25.19 9.96 3.39
CA ASN A 113 -24.59 11.22 3.80
C ASN A 113 -23.83 11.83 2.60
N HIS A 114 -23.56 13.12 2.66
CA HIS A 114 -22.84 13.86 1.61
C HIS A 114 -21.68 13.04 1.05
N VAL A 115 -21.73 12.78 -0.27
CA VAL A 115 -20.67 12.05 -0.98
C VAL A 115 -19.42 12.91 -0.93
N GLN A 116 -18.48 12.52 -0.12
CA GLN A 116 -17.15 13.15 -0.10
C GLN A 116 -16.35 12.72 -1.33
N ALA A 117 -15.47 13.59 -1.79
CA ALA A 117 -14.60 13.26 -2.92
C ALA A 117 -13.66 12.08 -2.54
N PRO A 118 -13.56 11.04 -3.38
CA PRO A 118 -12.69 9.91 -3.12
C PRO A 118 -11.22 10.35 -3.08
N GLN A 119 -10.44 9.77 -2.18
CA GLN A 119 -9.00 10.01 -2.06
C GLN A 119 -8.22 8.71 -2.19
N SER A 120 -7.03 8.81 -2.77
CA SER A 120 -6.13 7.66 -2.97
C SER A 120 -5.44 7.24 -1.68
N MET A 121 -5.17 8.21 -0.81
CA MET A 121 -4.48 8.02 0.47
C MET A 121 -5.14 8.94 1.51
N MET A 122 -5.33 8.45 2.72
CA MET A 122 -5.88 9.22 3.82
C MET A 122 -5.29 8.76 5.16
N SER A 123 -5.01 9.73 6.03
CA SER A 123 -4.71 9.49 7.43
C SER A 123 -5.96 9.81 8.25
N SER A 124 -6.36 8.93 9.13
CA SER A 124 -7.60 9.07 9.92
C SER A 124 -7.35 8.77 11.39
N PRO A 125 -8.01 9.49 12.31
CA PRO A 125 -7.88 9.23 13.74
C PRO A 125 -8.30 7.79 14.11
N MET A 126 -7.57 7.22 15.05
CA MET A 126 -7.94 5.98 15.73
C MET A 126 -8.94 6.31 16.83
N ASP A 127 -10.22 6.04 16.63
CA ASP A 127 -11.22 6.13 17.69
C ASP A 127 -11.11 4.96 18.69
N GLU A 128 -11.82 5.06 19.81
CA GLU A 128 -11.80 4.06 20.88
C GLU A 128 -12.29 2.69 20.37
N ALA A 129 -13.36 2.66 19.58
CA ALA A 129 -13.94 1.43 19.07
C ALA A 129 -12.98 0.69 18.13
N LEU A 130 -12.23 1.41 17.27
CA LEU A 130 -11.20 0.82 16.44
C LEU A 130 -10.01 0.32 17.28
N ARG A 131 -9.58 1.08 18.31
CA ARG A 131 -8.50 0.65 19.23
C ARG A 131 -8.84 -0.66 19.93
N ASP A 132 -10.06 -0.78 20.45
CA ASP A 132 -10.53 -1.99 21.13
C ASP A 132 -10.59 -3.18 20.16
N SER A 133 -11.05 -2.94 18.92
CA SER A 133 -11.07 -3.97 17.88
C SER A 133 -9.65 -4.43 17.52
N VAL A 134 -8.68 -3.51 17.42
CA VAL A 134 -7.26 -3.83 17.19
C VAL A 134 -6.69 -4.62 18.36
N LEU A 135 -7.00 -4.26 19.59
CA LEU A 135 -6.51 -4.99 20.76
C LEU A 135 -7.00 -6.44 20.75
N ARG A 136 -8.32 -6.66 20.59
CA ARG A 136 -8.90 -8.02 20.51
C ARG A 136 -8.33 -8.81 19.34
N PHE A 137 -8.12 -8.16 18.20
CA PHE A 137 -7.49 -8.79 17.04
C PHE A 137 -6.08 -9.30 17.39
N LEU A 138 -5.25 -8.45 18.01
CA LEU A 138 -3.88 -8.82 18.41
C LEU A 138 -3.85 -9.91 19.48
N GLU A 139 -4.77 -9.90 20.43
CA GLU A 139 -4.90 -10.95 21.45
C GLU A 139 -5.22 -12.31 20.80
N ALA A 140 -6.19 -12.34 19.87
CA ALA A 140 -6.53 -13.54 19.11
C ALA A 140 -5.36 -14.05 18.26
N MET A 141 -4.66 -13.14 17.54
CA MET A 141 -3.53 -13.51 16.69
C MET A 141 -2.35 -14.14 17.46
N ASN A 142 -2.22 -13.87 18.76
CA ASN A 142 -1.20 -14.49 19.62
C ASN A 142 -1.55 -15.92 20.07
N ARG A 143 -2.73 -16.44 19.71
CA ARG A 143 -3.18 -17.80 20.04
C ARG A 143 -3.60 -18.52 18.75
N PRO A 144 -2.92 -19.60 18.36
CA PRO A 144 -3.15 -20.24 17.05
C PRO A 144 -4.61 -20.63 16.79
N LEU A 145 -5.31 -21.18 17.78
CA LEU A 145 -6.71 -21.56 17.65
C LEU A 145 -7.63 -20.33 17.47
N ASP A 146 -7.42 -19.30 18.30
CA ASP A 146 -8.20 -18.07 18.24
C ASP A 146 -7.96 -17.34 16.90
N ALA A 147 -6.70 -17.31 16.45
CA ALA A 147 -6.35 -16.72 15.15
C ALA A 147 -7.08 -17.43 13.99
N ALA A 148 -7.16 -18.77 14.02
CA ALA A 148 -7.82 -19.55 13.00
C ALA A 148 -9.36 -19.37 13.02
N VAL A 149 -9.97 -19.34 14.21
CA VAL A 149 -11.44 -19.35 14.37
C VAL A 149 -12.02 -17.92 14.43
N LEU A 150 -11.41 -17.04 15.21
CA LEU A 150 -11.91 -15.68 15.46
C LEU A 150 -11.29 -14.65 14.51
N GLY A 151 -10.05 -14.90 14.06
CA GLY A 151 -9.29 -13.95 13.25
C GLY A 151 -10.05 -13.39 12.05
N PRO A 152 -10.69 -14.20 11.19
CA PRO A 152 -11.47 -13.68 10.05
C PRO A 152 -12.61 -12.74 10.45
N GLY A 153 -13.32 -13.06 11.55
CA GLY A 153 -14.41 -12.20 12.08
C GLY A 153 -13.89 -10.88 12.63
N LEU A 154 -12.77 -10.92 13.36
CA LEU A 154 -12.11 -9.73 13.90
C LEU A 154 -11.52 -8.85 12.78
N LEU A 155 -10.94 -9.46 11.73
CA LEU A 155 -10.50 -8.71 10.55
C LEU A 155 -11.68 -8.02 9.88
N ARG A 156 -12.83 -8.69 9.74
CA ARG A 156 -14.06 -8.10 9.22
C ARG A 156 -14.53 -6.91 10.08
N GLU A 157 -14.42 -7.00 11.42
CA GLU A 157 -14.74 -5.90 12.32
C GLU A 157 -13.80 -4.69 12.09
N LEU A 158 -12.49 -4.92 11.95
CA LEU A 158 -11.53 -3.84 11.65
C LEU A 158 -11.90 -3.10 10.36
N TYR A 159 -12.24 -3.83 9.28
CA TYR A 159 -12.72 -3.22 8.05
C TYR A 159 -13.99 -2.39 8.26
N PHE A 160 -14.95 -2.93 9.00
CA PHE A 160 -16.20 -2.22 9.33
C PHE A 160 -15.90 -0.90 10.06
N ARG A 161 -15.03 -0.92 11.09
CA ARG A 161 -14.64 0.28 11.84
C ARG A 161 -13.96 1.34 10.96
N VAL A 162 -13.10 0.92 10.04
CA VAL A 162 -12.44 1.83 9.07
C VAL A 162 -13.48 2.41 8.09
N LEU A 163 -14.40 1.60 7.59
CA LEU A 163 -15.43 2.04 6.62
C LEU A 163 -16.51 2.92 7.26
N THR A 164 -16.71 2.87 8.57
CA THR A 164 -17.67 3.71 9.31
C THR A 164 -17.06 4.80 10.16
N GLY A 165 -15.71 4.83 10.28
CA GLY A 165 -14.97 5.83 11.05
C GLY A 165 -14.96 7.23 10.41
N ALA A 166 -14.18 8.13 10.98
CA ALA A 166 -14.16 9.56 10.60
C ALA A 166 -13.94 9.83 9.10
N GLN A 167 -13.12 9.02 8.41
CA GLN A 167 -12.88 9.12 6.97
C GLN A 167 -13.57 7.98 6.19
N GLY A 168 -14.50 7.27 6.81
CA GLY A 168 -15.15 6.10 6.23
C GLY A 168 -15.91 6.41 4.92
N SER A 169 -16.59 7.55 4.84
CA SER A 169 -17.29 8.00 3.63
C SER A 169 -16.34 8.25 2.46
N VAL A 170 -15.16 8.82 2.71
CA VAL A 170 -14.10 9.02 1.70
C VAL A 170 -13.58 7.68 1.20
N MET A 171 -13.35 6.74 2.11
CA MET A 171 -12.90 5.39 1.77
C MET A 171 -13.95 4.63 0.96
N ARG A 172 -15.24 4.66 1.39
CA ARG A 172 -16.34 4.05 0.63
C ARG A 172 -16.49 4.66 -0.76
N ALA A 173 -16.37 5.98 -0.89
CA ALA A 173 -16.39 6.66 -2.19
C ALA A 173 -15.26 6.20 -3.12
N ALA A 174 -14.06 5.97 -2.58
CA ALA A 174 -12.93 5.46 -3.33
C ALA A 174 -13.10 3.98 -3.73
N LEU A 175 -13.61 3.16 -2.83
CA LEU A 175 -13.82 1.71 -3.06
C LEU A 175 -15.05 1.40 -3.91
N GLY A 176 -16.06 2.29 -3.95
CA GLY A 176 -17.28 2.10 -4.72
C GLY A 176 -17.06 1.98 -6.23
N MET A 177 -15.83 2.17 -6.70
CA MET A 177 -15.39 1.97 -8.09
C MET A 177 -16.26 2.74 -9.10
N ASN A 178 -17.04 3.70 -8.64
CA ASN A 178 -17.95 4.51 -9.44
C ASN A 178 -17.26 5.76 -9.99
N GLY A 179 -17.81 6.29 -11.07
CA GLY A 179 -17.33 7.54 -11.64
C GLY A 179 -15.89 7.48 -12.17
N GLN A 180 -15.24 8.62 -12.14
CA GLN A 180 -13.89 8.80 -12.70
C GLN A 180 -12.82 8.04 -11.89
N PHE A 181 -13.01 7.94 -10.58
CA PHE A 181 -12.06 7.24 -9.70
C PHE A 181 -12.00 5.75 -10.04
N GLY A 182 -13.14 5.08 -10.22
CA GLY A 182 -13.18 3.68 -10.61
C GLY A 182 -12.60 3.40 -12.00
N LYS A 183 -12.82 4.32 -12.95
CA LYS A 183 -12.21 4.22 -14.29
C LYS A 183 -10.68 4.28 -14.23
N ILE A 184 -10.12 5.19 -13.43
CA ILE A 184 -8.66 5.26 -13.22
C ILE A 184 -8.17 4.02 -12.44
N GLY A 185 -8.92 3.53 -11.45
CA GLY A 185 -8.61 2.28 -10.76
C GLY A 185 -8.48 1.08 -11.70
N LYS A 186 -9.34 1.00 -12.74
CA LYS A 186 -9.23 -0.02 -13.79
C LYS A 186 -7.92 0.12 -14.58
N ALA A 187 -7.56 1.34 -14.98
CA ALA A 187 -6.30 1.58 -15.68
C ALA A 187 -5.07 1.26 -14.81
N LEU A 188 -5.13 1.55 -13.50
CA LEU A 188 -4.06 1.18 -12.56
C LEU A 188 -3.90 -0.34 -12.49
N ARG A 189 -4.99 -1.12 -12.39
CA ARG A 189 -4.90 -2.59 -12.43
C ARG A 189 -4.26 -3.08 -13.73
N ARG A 190 -4.67 -2.53 -14.89
CA ARG A 190 -4.07 -2.86 -16.20
C ARG A 190 -2.56 -2.58 -16.20
N ILE A 191 -2.13 -1.42 -15.70
CA ILE A 191 -0.70 -1.08 -15.60
C ILE A 191 0.05 -2.09 -14.72
N HIS A 192 -0.50 -2.46 -13.56
CA HIS A 192 0.16 -3.40 -12.66
C HIS A 192 0.21 -4.84 -13.18
N SER A 193 -0.80 -5.27 -13.96
CA SER A 193 -0.81 -6.61 -14.56
C SER A 193 0.12 -6.74 -15.76
N ASP A 194 0.38 -5.63 -16.48
CA ASP A 194 1.13 -5.66 -17.75
C ASP A 194 2.23 -4.57 -17.82
N TYR A 195 2.81 -4.22 -16.69
CA TYR A 195 3.84 -3.17 -16.62
C TYR A 195 5.03 -3.40 -17.55
N ALA A 196 5.39 -4.65 -17.85
CA ALA A 196 6.51 -5.00 -18.71
C ALA A 196 6.18 -4.85 -20.21
N GLY A 197 4.89 -4.88 -20.56
CA GLY A 197 4.40 -4.78 -21.92
C GLY A 197 4.49 -3.36 -22.52
N ALA A 198 4.17 -3.25 -23.80
CA ALA A 198 4.07 -1.97 -24.50
C ALA A 198 2.73 -1.30 -24.13
N LEU A 199 2.72 -0.53 -23.04
CA LEU A 199 1.55 0.21 -22.61
C LEU A 199 1.47 1.54 -23.37
N ASP A 200 0.38 1.73 -24.12
CA ASP A 200 0.08 2.96 -24.85
C ASP A 200 -0.93 3.84 -24.07
N LEU A 201 -0.70 5.15 -24.09
CA LEU A 201 -1.54 6.10 -23.38
C LEU A 201 -2.97 6.17 -23.95
N ALA A 202 -3.11 6.06 -25.29
CA ALA A 202 -4.41 6.12 -25.94
C ALA A 202 -5.24 4.85 -25.65
N GLU A 203 -4.59 3.68 -25.59
CA GLU A 203 -5.23 2.42 -25.20
C GLU A 203 -5.73 2.49 -23.73
N LEU A 204 -4.88 2.91 -22.81
CA LEU A 204 -5.27 3.08 -21.40
C LEU A 204 -6.44 4.05 -21.22
N ALA A 205 -6.43 5.18 -21.96
CA ALA A 205 -7.53 6.13 -21.95
C ALA A 205 -8.82 5.53 -22.52
N SER A 206 -8.73 4.82 -23.65
CA SER A 206 -9.86 4.13 -24.27
C SER A 206 -10.47 3.07 -23.35
N GLU A 207 -9.65 2.22 -22.71
CA GLU A 207 -10.10 1.22 -21.74
C GLU A 207 -10.80 1.84 -20.51
N ALA A 208 -10.36 3.04 -20.12
CA ALA A 208 -11.01 3.84 -19.08
C ALA A 208 -12.27 4.56 -19.55
N GLY A 209 -12.62 4.48 -20.86
CA GLY A 209 -13.74 5.21 -21.46
C GLY A 209 -13.58 6.73 -21.35
N MET A 210 -12.38 7.23 -21.65
CA MET A 210 -12.00 8.64 -21.58
C MET A 210 -11.23 9.08 -22.82
N SER A 211 -11.30 10.39 -23.16
CA SER A 211 -10.32 10.99 -24.07
C SER A 211 -8.95 11.07 -23.39
N VAL A 212 -7.86 11.07 -24.15
CA VAL A 212 -6.49 11.16 -23.63
C VAL A 212 -6.28 12.36 -22.69
N PRO A 213 -6.74 13.60 -23.04
CA PRO A 213 -6.61 14.74 -22.12
C PRO A 213 -7.38 14.55 -20.81
N THR A 214 -8.61 14.02 -20.88
CA THR A 214 -9.46 13.75 -19.71
C THR A 214 -8.81 12.69 -18.82
N PHE A 215 -8.33 11.60 -19.43
CA PHE A 215 -7.61 10.54 -18.72
C PHE A 215 -6.37 11.08 -18.00
N HIS A 216 -5.55 11.86 -18.70
CA HIS A 216 -4.34 12.43 -18.11
C HIS A 216 -4.66 13.31 -16.88
N THR A 217 -5.69 14.16 -16.98
CA THR A 217 -6.12 15.04 -15.90
C THR A 217 -6.59 14.25 -14.67
N HIS A 218 -7.50 13.28 -14.85
CA HIS A 218 -8.02 12.47 -13.75
C HIS A 218 -6.96 11.53 -13.17
N PHE A 219 -6.13 10.92 -14.02
CA PHE A 219 -5.03 10.09 -13.56
C PHE A 219 -4.07 10.86 -12.67
N LYS A 220 -3.64 12.07 -13.09
CA LYS A 220 -2.77 12.94 -12.31
C LYS A 220 -3.44 13.42 -11.02
N ALA A 221 -4.73 13.71 -11.02
CA ALA A 221 -5.46 14.10 -9.82
C ALA A 221 -5.45 12.99 -8.77
N ILE A 222 -5.60 11.73 -9.18
CA ILE A 222 -5.66 10.55 -8.32
C ILE A 222 -4.27 10.08 -7.88
N THR A 223 -3.32 9.96 -8.82
CA THR A 223 -1.99 9.37 -8.55
C THR A 223 -0.88 10.39 -8.27
N ARG A 224 -1.18 11.69 -8.38
CA ARG A 224 -0.23 12.82 -8.29
C ARG A 224 0.92 12.77 -9.30
N THR A 225 0.83 11.87 -10.30
CA THR A 225 1.84 11.73 -11.35
C THR A 225 1.19 11.49 -12.72
N SER A 226 1.92 11.72 -13.81
CA SER A 226 1.39 11.43 -15.14
C SER A 226 1.34 9.91 -15.42
N PRO A 227 0.44 9.43 -16.29
CA PRO A 227 0.31 8.00 -16.58
C PRO A 227 1.64 7.33 -16.94
N MET A 228 2.40 7.89 -17.86
CA MET A 228 3.66 7.30 -18.30
C MET A 228 4.78 7.38 -17.25
N GLN A 229 4.77 8.39 -16.37
CA GLN A 229 5.69 8.43 -15.22
C GLN A 229 5.29 7.38 -14.19
N TYR A 230 4.00 7.15 -14.01
CA TYR A 230 3.50 6.08 -13.15
C TYR A 230 3.95 4.70 -13.64
N VAL A 231 3.77 4.39 -14.94
CA VAL A 231 4.27 3.14 -15.56
C VAL A 231 5.76 2.96 -15.31
N LYS A 232 6.55 4.02 -15.53
CA LYS A 232 8.00 3.98 -15.27
C LYS A 232 8.32 3.71 -13.80
N SER A 233 7.63 4.39 -12.88
CA SER A 233 7.77 4.16 -11.44
C SER A 233 7.45 2.71 -11.07
N THR A 234 6.34 2.16 -11.57
CA THR A 234 5.95 0.75 -11.35
C THR A 234 7.02 -0.21 -11.84
N ARG A 235 7.56 -0.01 -13.04
CA ARG A 235 8.68 -0.81 -13.59
C ARG A 235 9.91 -0.76 -12.69
N LEU A 236 10.30 0.42 -12.23
CA LEU A 236 11.49 0.59 -11.40
C LEU A 236 11.31 -0.05 -10.02
N HIS A 237 10.13 0.07 -9.40
CA HIS A 237 9.81 -0.62 -8.15
C HIS A 237 9.83 -2.13 -8.34
N GLN A 238 9.25 -2.65 -9.43
CA GLN A 238 9.29 -4.08 -9.72
C GLN A 238 10.71 -4.58 -9.99
N ALA A 239 11.52 -3.84 -10.73
CA ALA A 239 12.92 -4.18 -10.93
C ALA A 239 13.70 -4.27 -9.61
N ARG A 240 13.47 -3.31 -8.68
CA ARG A 240 14.03 -3.35 -7.33
C ARG A 240 13.62 -4.63 -6.60
N LEU A 241 12.36 -5.03 -6.67
CA LEU A 241 11.88 -6.27 -6.06
C LEU A 241 12.48 -7.53 -6.68
N LEU A 242 12.63 -7.59 -8.00
CA LEU A 242 13.28 -8.71 -8.69
C LEU A 242 14.73 -8.86 -8.25
N MET A 243 15.48 -7.76 -8.15
CA MET A 243 16.86 -7.77 -7.64
C MET A 243 16.96 -8.23 -6.18
N LEU A 244 15.93 -7.95 -5.36
CA LEU A 244 15.96 -8.24 -3.93
C LEU A 244 15.45 -9.64 -3.59
N ARG A 245 14.39 -10.11 -4.27
CA ARG A 245 13.72 -11.39 -4.01
C ARG A 245 14.30 -12.55 -4.81
N GLN A 246 14.82 -12.26 -6.02
CA GLN A 246 15.29 -13.27 -6.97
C GLN A 246 16.77 -13.12 -7.33
N ASP A 247 17.50 -12.23 -6.63
CA ASP A 247 18.92 -11.96 -6.86
C ASP A 247 19.28 -11.61 -8.32
N MET A 248 18.31 -11.05 -9.07
CA MET A 248 18.55 -10.67 -10.45
C MET A 248 19.62 -9.57 -10.54
N THR A 249 20.42 -9.63 -11.60
CA THR A 249 21.31 -8.51 -11.96
C THR A 249 20.49 -7.29 -12.42
N ALA A 250 21.07 -6.10 -12.35
CA ALA A 250 20.40 -4.88 -12.82
C ALA A 250 20.01 -4.97 -14.31
N GLU A 251 20.83 -5.62 -15.13
CA GLU A 251 20.54 -5.85 -16.56
C GLU A 251 19.37 -6.80 -16.75
N ALA A 252 19.38 -7.95 -16.06
CA ALA A 252 18.27 -8.91 -16.12
C ALA A 252 16.96 -8.30 -15.64
N ALA A 253 16.99 -7.56 -14.52
CA ALA A 253 15.83 -6.87 -13.98
C ALA A 253 15.31 -5.77 -14.94
N SER A 254 16.20 -5.00 -15.56
CA SER A 254 15.87 -3.99 -16.58
C SER A 254 15.07 -4.60 -17.75
N ASN A 255 15.56 -5.71 -18.29
CA ASN A 255 14.92 -6.42 -19.40
C ASN A 255 13.57 -7.02 -18.95
N ALA A 256 13.52 -7.64 -17.77
CA ALA A 256 12.30 -8.25 -17.22
C ALA A 256 11.15 -7.25 -17.01
N VAL A 257 11.46 -5.96 -16.78
CA VAL A 257 10.44 -4.92 -16.58
C VAL A 257 10.18 -4.08 -17.84
N GLY A 258 10.68 -4.50 -19.00
CA GLY A 258 10.37 -3.89 -20.29
C GLY A 258 11.17 -2.64 -20.65
N TYR A 259 12.40 -2.47 -20.14
CA TYR A 259 13.33 -1.45 -20.63
C TYR A 259 14.14 -2.00 -21.81
N ALA A 260 14.11 -1.27 -22.94
CA ALA A 260 14.92 -1.59 -24.11
C ALA A 260 16.39 -1.17 -23.95
N SER A 261 16.71 -0.30 -23.00
CA SER A 261 18.05 0.22 -22.76
C SER A 261 18.41 0.20 -21.26
N THR A 262 19.38 -0.61 -20.91
CA THR A 262 19.93 -0.67 -19.54
C THR A 262 20.54 0.67 -19.10
N SER A 263 21.10 1.45 -20.03
CA SER A 263 21.62 2.79 -19.72
C SER A 263 20.50 3.76 -19.34
N GLN A 264 19.35 3.71 -20.03
CA GLN A 264 18.16 4.50 -19.67
C GLN A 264 17.62 4.05 -18.32
N PHE A 265 17.47 2.75 -18.12
CA PHE A 265 17.03 2.16 -16.84
C PHE A 265 17.90 2.66 -15.67
N ASN A 266 19.23 2.56 -15.77
CA ASN A 266 20.15 2.98 -14.71
C ASN A 266 20.00 4.47 -14.35
N ARG A 267 19.82 5.35 -15.35
CA ARG A 267 19.59 6.79 -15.12
C ARG A 267 18.27 7.04 -14.41
N GLU A 268 17.18 6.43 -14.89
CA GLU A 268 15.86 6.60 -14.31
C GLU A 268 15.77 5.99 -12.91
N PHE A 269 16.40 4.82 -12.69
CA PHE A 269 16.49 4.17 -11.40
C PHE A 269 17.24 5.05 -10.38
N LYS A 270 18.41 5.56 -10.75
CA LYS A 270 19.18 6.47 -9.88
C LYS A 270 18.41 7.77 -9.58
N ARG A 271 17.65 8.28 -10.55
CA ARG A 271 16.80 9.46 -10.33
C ARG A 271 15.69 9.19 -9.32
N LEU A 272 15.05 8.01 -9.35
CA LEU A 272 13.95 7.66 -8.44
C LEU A 272 14.46 7.30 -7.04
N PHE A 273 15.49 6.45 -6.93
CA PHE A 273 15.94 5.90 -5.65
C PHE A 273 17.17 6.60 -5.07
N GLY A 274 17.77 7.53 -5.80
CA GLY A 274 19.00 8.24 -5.38
C GLY A 274 20.29 7.44 -5.55
N LEU A 275 20.23 6.13 -5.74
CA LEU A 275 21.34 5.20 -5.82
C LEU A 275 21.31 4.40 -7.12
N THR A 276 22.45 3.84 -7.53
CA THR A 276 22.50 2.87 -8.62
C THR A 276 21.76 1.58 -8.22
N PRO A 277 21.25 0.79 -9.18
CA PRO A 277 20.50 -0.44 -8.87
C PRO A 277 21.24 -1.37 -7.89
N ALA A 278 22.51 -1.64 -8.13
CA ALA A 278 23.31 -2.51 -7.26
C ALA A 278 23.55 -1.92 -5.86
N ALA A 279 23.74 -0.59 -5.75
CA ALA A 279 23.92 0.08 -4.47
C ALA A 279 22.60 0.10 -3.67
N GLU A 280 21.48 0.35 -4.33
CA GLU A 280 20.15 0.30 -3.71
C GLU A 280 19.81 -1.11 -3.21
N ALA A 281 20.07 -2.14 -4.02
CA ALA A 281 19.85 -3.52 -3.60
C ALA A 281 20.66 -3.89 -2.35
N ARG A 282 21.94 -3.48 -2.28
CA ARG A 282 22.77 -3.69 -1.09
C ARG A 282 22.24 -2.93 0.12
N ARG A 283 21.88 -1.65 -0.05
CA ARG A 283 21.31 -0.82 1.01
C ARG A 283 20.03 -1.45 1.58
N MET A 284 19.13 -1.87 0.70
CA MET A 284 17.86 -2.46 1.10
C MET A 284 18.04 -3.79 1.84
N ARG A 285 18.93 -4.67 1.36
CA ARG A 285 19.22 -5.92 2.08
C ARG A 285 19.81 -5.68 3.48
N ALA A 286 20.56 -4.61 3.66
CA ALA A 286 21.17 -4.28 4.94
C ALA A 286 20.21 -3.58 5.92
N SER A 287 19.18 -2.88 5.42
CA SER A 287 18.36 -1.97 6.23
C SER A 287 16.87 -2.22 6.18
N PHE A 288 16.38 -3.09 5.29
CA PHE A 288 14.95 -3.24 5.07
C PHE A 288 14.58 -4.68 4.67
N ALA A 289 13.82 -5.36 5.51
CA ALA A 289 13.28 -6.65 5.13
C ALA A 289 12.10 -6.44 4.17
N ILE A 290 12.23 -6.93 2.95
CA ILE A 290 11.15 -6.89 1.98
C ILE A 290 10.23 -8.08 2.22
N PRO A 291 8.90 -7.86 2.29
CA PRO A 291 7.98 -8.95 2.45
C PRO A 291 8.07 -9.90 1.24
N PRO A 292 7.86 -11.21 1.45
CA PRO A 292 7.63 -12.12 0.34
C PRO A 292 6.46 -11.61 -0.51
N ALA A 293 6.44 -11.97 -1.79
CA ALA A 293 5.31 -11.64 -2.65
C ALA A 293 4.03 -12.22 -2.03
N HIS A 294 2.98 -11.41 -1.93
CA HIS A 294 1.68 -11.91 -1.49
C HIS A 294 1.07 -12.71 -2.64
N ALA A 295 0.77 -13.99 -2.39
CA ALA A 295 0.01 -14.80 -3.33
C ALA A 295 -1.37 -14.17 -3.50
N GLY A 296 -1.69 -13.67 -4.69
CA GLY A 296 -2.95 -12.99 -4.99
C GLY A 296 -2.89 -11.44 -4.99
N SER A 297 -1.73 -10.82 -4.77
CA SER A 297 -1.61 -9.37 -5.00
C SER A 297 -1.66 -9.07 -6.49
N GLU A 298 -2.68 -8.29 -6.90
CA GLU A 298 -2.81 -7.80 -8.28
C GLU A 298 -1.87 -6.63 -8.56
N PHE A 299 -1.16 -6.12 -7.55
CA PHE A 299 -0.37 -4.91 -7.64
C PHE A 299 1.11 -5.14 -7.33
N VAL A 300 1.96 -4.40 -8.02
CA VAL A 300 3.37 -4.26 -7.66
C VAL A 300 3.46 -3.46 -6.37
N SER A 301 3.95 -4.08 -5.31
CA SER A 301 4.14 -3.45 -4.02
C SER A 301 5.58 -3.59 -3.55
N SER A 302 6.16 -2.48 -3.16
CA SER A 302 7.52 -2.43 -2.60
C SER A 302 7.51 -2.31 -1.08
N HIS A 303 6.35 -2.56 -0.47
CA HIS A 303 6.19 -2.43 0.97
C HIS A 303 5.42 -3.61 1.55
#